data_5ed85237ddb9d1b283ed67fd0569541f
#
_entry.id   5ed85237ddb9d1b283ed67fd0569541f
#
_cell.length_a   1.000
_cell.length_b   1.000
_cell.length_c   1.000
_cell.angle_alpha   90.00
_cell.angle_beta   90.00
_cell.angle_gamma   90.00
#
_symmetry.space_group_name_H-M   'P 1'
#
loop_
_entity.id
_entity.type
_entity.pdbx_description
1 polymer ?
#
loop_
_entity_poly.entity_id
_entity_poly.type
_entity_poly.pdbx_seq_one_letter_code
_entity_poly.pdbx_strand_id
1 'polypeptide(L)'
;RDDQQLPPGGAPPGALPEPTMHGPDDHGLANAMAPMETRSRLMEPGVGLGDDGRRVLVYADLKALYPEPRRAPDREVELHLTGNMERYMWSIDGKTYSEEPLIPMVYGERLRFTMVNDTMMNHPMHIHGMWMELENGQGERIPRVHTVIVKPAERVSMLIDVDALGPWAFHCHILYHMDLGMFRVAMVQRPDDWEPEVLASMYPS
;
A
#
# COMPACT_ATOMS: atom_id res chain seq x y z
N ARG A 1 -5.96 4.19 17.47
CA ARG A 1 -6.47 3.71 16.17
C ARG A 1 -7.10 4.90 15.48
N ASP A 2 -6.40 5.54 14.59
CA ASP A 2 -7.01 6.37 13.57
C ASP A 2 -6.96 5.57 12.27
N ASP A 3 -7.83 4.54 12.16
CA ASP A 3 -8.24 4.00 10.89
C ASP A 3 -8.97 5.14 10.17
N GLN A 4 -8.20 6.03 9.56
CA GLN A 4 -8.78 7.06 8.70
C GLN A 4 -9.22 6.38 7.40
N GLN A 5 -10.39 5.77 7.47
CA GLN A 5 -11.15 5.47 6.28
C GLN A 5 -11.52 6.80 5.63
N LEU A 6 -10.92 7.06 4.48
CA LEU A 6 -11.30 8.21 3.68
C LEU A 6 -12.76 8.07 3.27
N PRO A 7 -13.55 9.15 3.32
CA PRO A 7 -14.97 9.09 2.98
C PRO A 7 -15.17 8.66 1.52
N PRO A 8 -16.32 8.06 1.18
CA PRO A 8 -16.68 7.79 -0.20
C PRO A 8 -16.66 9.08 -1.00
N GLY A 9 -15.76 9.18 -1.97
CA GLY A 9 -15.48 10.39 -2.74
C GLY A 9 -13.99 10.70 -2.89
N GLY A 10 -13.12 9.74 -2.58
CA GLY A 10 -11.66 9.87 -2.75
C GLY A 10 -11.22 10.28 -4.15
N ALA A 11 -9.94 10.54 -4.32
CA ALA A 11 -9.36 10.96 -5.60
C ALA A 11 -9.79 10.04 -6.76
N PRO A 12 -9.95 10.57 -7.99
CA PRO A 12 -10.33 9.74 -9.14
C PRO A 12 -9.28 8.66 -9.38
N PRO A 13 -9.68 7.49 -9.91
CA PRO A 13 -8.74 6.40 -10.22
C PRO A 13 -7.58 6.87 -11.09
N GLY A 14 -6.36 6.49 -10.73
CA GLY A 14 -5.14 6.84 -11.44
C GLY A 14 -4.54 8.19 -11.08
N ALA A 15 -5.14 8.96 -10.17
CA ALA A 15 -4.54 10.18 -9.62
C ALA A 15 -3.38 9.86 -8.68
N LEU A 16 -2.45 10.81 -8.52
CA LEU A 16 -1.44 10.72 -7.46
C LEU A 16 -2.10 10.97 -6.10
N PRO A 17 -1.68 10.27 -5.04
CA PRO A 17 -2.14 10.57 -3.69
C PRO A 17 -1.70 11.98 -3.27
N GLU A 18 -2.59 12.69 -2.56
CA GLU A 18 -2.28 14.00 -2.02
C GLU A 18 -1.23 13.91 -0.90
N PRO A 19 -0.36 14.91 -0.77
CA PRO A 19 0.55 15.00 0.37
C PRO A 19 -0.23 15.07 1.68
N THR A 20 0.23 14.32 2.66
CA THR A 20 -0.40 14.26 3.98
C THR A 20 0.63 14.54 5.07
N MET A 21 0.26 15.43 6.00
CA MET A 21 1.05 15.63 7.21
C MET A 21 0.84 14.45 8.14
N HIS A 22 1.93 13.82 8.53
CA HIS A 22 1.89 12.77 9.54
C HIS A 22 1.61 13.41 10.91
N GLY A 23 0.54 12.96 11.58
CA GLY A 23 0.26 13.37 12.96
C GLY A 23 1.28 12.78 13.94
N PRO A 24 1.18 13.11 15.24
CA PRO A 24 1.93 12.41 16.28
C PRO A 24 1.47 10.95 16.27
N ASP A 25 2.30 10.12 15.65
CA ASP A 25 1.98 8.73 15.43
C ASP A 25 2.53 7.88 16.54
N ASP A 26 1.67 7.11 17.15
CA ASP A 26 2.03 6.11 18.15
C ASP A 26 1.72 4.70 17.60
N HIS A 27 2.44 4.29 16.56
CA HIS A 27 2.41 2.90 16.11
C HIS A 27 3.09 1.93 17.11
N GLY A 28 3.23 2.34 18.36
CA GLY A 28 3.72 1.52 19.44
C GLY A 28 5.22 1.18 19.36
N LEU A 29 5.62 0.15 20.08
CA LEU A 29 7.03 -0.25 20.21
C LEU A 29 7.67 -0.79 18.93
N ALA A 30 6.87 -1.13 17.94
CA ALA A 30 7.33 -1.63 16.65
C ALA A 30 7.63 -0.52 15.64
N ASN A 31 7.39 0.74 16.01
CA ASN A 31 7.77 1.91 15.24
C ASN A 31 8.70 2.82 16.06
N ALA A 32 9.85 3.20 15.49
CA ALA A 32 10.80 4.10 16.13
C ALA A 32 10.81 5.52 15.53
N MET A 33 10.21 5.71 14.36
CA MET A 33 10.27 6.97 13.62
C MET A 33 9.06 7.10 12.69
N ALA A 34 8.59 8.33 12.48
CA ALA A 34 7.64 8.68 11.44
C ALA A 34 8.08 9.96 10.72
N PRO A 35 7.92 10.08 9.41
CA PRO A 35 8.19 11.32 8.69
C PRO A 35 7.14 12.37 9.06
N MET A 36 7.52 13.65 9.07
CA MET A 36 6.56 14.74 9.33
C MET A 36 5.57 14.93 8.19
N GLU A 37 5.99 14.62 6.96
CA GLU A 37 5.19 14.73 5.75
C GLU A 37 5.43 13.53 4.86
N THR A 38 4.35 12.99 4.31
CA THR A 38 4.40 11.93 3.30
C THR A 38 3.79 12.42 1.99
N ARG A 39 4.40 12.04 0.88
CA ARG A 39 3.98 12.46 -0.47
C ARG A 39 4.32 11.40 -1.50
N SER A 40 3.75 11.52 -2.68
CA SER A 40 4.18 10.70 -3.81
C SER A 40 5.62 11.03 -4.21
N ARG A 41 6.43 9.99 -4.40
CA ARG A 41 7.82 10.07 -4.88
C ARG A 41 8.02 9.27 -6.17
N LEU A 42 6.93 8.95 -6.86
CA LEU A 42 6.94 8.14 -8.09
C LEU A 42 7.68 8.81 -9.25
N MET A 43 7.89 10.14 -9.19
CA MET A 43 8.69 10.90 -10.16
C MET A 43 10.17 10.96 -9.81
N GLU A 44 10.57 10.50 -8.64
CA GLU A 44 11.95 10.58 -8.19
C GLU A 44 12.74 9.34 -8.64
N PRO A 45 13.95 9.50 -9.18
CA PRO A 45 14.84 8.37 -9.46
C PRO A 45 15.26 7.66 -8.18
N GLY A 46 15.80 6.46 -8.30
CA GLY A 46 16.42 5.75 -7.19
C GLY A 46 17.64 6.51 -6.66
N VAL A 47 18.03 6.21 -5.41
CA VAL A 47 19.18 6.82 -4.75
C VAL A 47 20.45 6.58 -5.60
N GLY A 48 21.23 7.64 -5.84
CA GLY A 48 22.46 7.59 -6.63
C GLY A 48 22.22 7.55 -8.15
N LEU A 49 21.00 7.75 -8.61
CA LEU A 49 20.65 7.82 -10.03
C LEU A 49 20.20 9.24 -10.40
N GLY A 50 20.44 9.65 -11.65
CA GLY A 50 19.98 10.92 -12.20
C GLY A 50 20.98 12.06 -12.17
N ASP A 51 22.15 11.89 -11.55
CA ASP A 51 23.17 12.95 -11.43
C ASP A 51 24.18 12.97 -12.58
N ASP A 52 24.11 12.00 -13.48
CA ASP A 52 25.08 11.80 -14.58
C ASP A 52 24.59 12.32 -15.94
N GLY A 53 23.48 13.04 -15.96
CA GLY A 53 22.87 13.61 -17.17
C GLY A 53 22.11 12.61 -18.04
N ARG A 54 22.02 11.34 -17.64
CA ARG A 54 21.18 10.34 -18.31
C ARG A 54 19.75 10.38 -17.78
N ARG A 55 18.80 10.09 -18.67
CA ARG A 55 17.42 9.90 -18.23
C ARG A 55 17.30 8.61 -17.44
N VAL A 56 16.72 8.71 -16.25
CA VAL A 56 16.38 7.56 -15.40
C VAL A 56 14.91 7.25 -15.56
N LEU A 57 14.55 5.99 -15.78
CA LEU A 57 13.17 5.53 -15.77
C LEU A 57 12.62 5.58 -14.33
N VAL A 58 11.49 6.23 -14.17
CA VAL A 58 10.77 6.34 -12.89
C VAL A 58 9.36 5.76 -13.01
N TYR A 59 8.70 5.50 -11.89
CA TYR A 59 7.34 4.93 -11.90
C TYR A 59 6.33 5.81 -12.66
N ALA A 60 6.47 7.12 -12.60
CA ALA A 60 5.60 8.04 -13.33
C ALA A 60 5.71 7.93 -14.86
N ASP A 61 6.82 7.37 -15.37
CA ASP A 61 6.99 7.11 -16.81
C ASP A 61 6.23 5.86 -17.31
N LEU A 62 5.90 4.95 -16.39
CA LEU A 62 5.24 3.70 -16.75
C LEU A 62 3.77 3.94 -17.12
N LYS A 63 3.33 3.31 -18.18
CA LYS A 63 1.92 3.38 -18.61
C LYS A 63 1.49 2.11 -19.32
N ALA A 64 0.23 1.78 -19.16
CA ALA A 64 -0.40 0.71 -19.92
C ALA A 64 -0.41 1.06 -21.42
N LEU A 65 -0.27 0.05 -22.26
CA LEU A 65 -0.25 0.22 -23.73
C LEU A 65 -1.57 0.80 -24.24
N TYR A 66 -2.69 0.34 -23.68
CA TYR A 66 -4.03 0.79 -24.04
C TYR A 66 -4.70 1.48 -22.84
N PRO A 67 -5.50 2.54 -23.07
CA PRO A 67 -6.33 3.11 -22.03
C PRO A 67 -7.47 2.12 -21.69
N GLU A 68 -7.81 2.03 -20.42
CA GLU A 68 -8.97 1.27 -19.95
C GLU A 68 -9.75 2.13 -18.95
N PRO A 69 -11.08 2.27 -19.12
CA PRO A 69 -11.89 2.94 -18.12
C PRO A 69 -11.74 2.26 -16.76
N ARG A 70 -11.55 3.05 -15.72
CA ARG A 70 -11.35 2.53 -14.38
C ARG A 70 -12.58 2.75 -13.52
N ARG A 71 -13.08 1.67 -12.91
CA ARG A 71 -14.11 1.75 -11.88
C ARG A 71 -13.54 2.45 -10.65
N ALA A 72 -14.33 3.26 -9.98
CA ALA A 72 -13.97 3.83 -8.68
C ALA A 72 -13.76 2.70 -7.65
N PRO A 73 -12.90 2.88 -6.67
CA PRO A 73 -12.79 1.92 -5.58
C PRO A 73 -14.07 1.92 -4.73
N ASP A 74 -14.43 0.74 -4.25
CA ASP A 74 -15.57 0.55 -3.34
C ASP A 74 -15.15 0.91 -1.91
N ARG A 75 -13.85 0.75 -1.60
CA ARG A 75 -13.24 0.99 -0.29
C ARG A 75 -11.79 1.41 -0.42
N GLU A 76 -11.30 2.12 0.57
CA GLU A 76 -9.89 2.47 0.69
C GLU A 76 -9.31 1.87 1.97
N VAL A 77 -8.07 1.38 1.88
CA VAL A 77 -7.30 0.88 3.02
C VAL A 77 -5.92 1.53 2.99
N GLU A 78 -5.54 2.15 4.08
CA GLU A 78 -4.21 2.70 4.27
C GLU A 78 -3.42 1.83 5.22
N LEU A 79 -2.19 1.50 4.86
CA LEU A 79 -1.26 0.73 5.68
C LEU A 79 0.06 1.48 5.83
N HIS A 80 0.55 1.54 7.05
CA HIS A 80 1.84 2.11 7.39
C HIS A 80 2.92 1.04 7.45
N LEU A 81 3.97 1.21 6.66
CA LEU A 81 5.16 0.37 6.71
C LEU A 81 6.07 0.92 7.81
N THR A 82 6.17 0.19 8.90
CA THR A 82 6.78 0.63 10.14
C THR A 82 7.98 -0.24 10.52
N GLY A 83 8.83 0.25 11.40
CA GLY A 83 10.00 -0.50 11.83
C GLY A 83 10.72 0.13 13.01
N ASN A 84 11.46 -0.70 13.74
CA ASN A 84 12.32 -0.29 14.84
C ASN A 84 13.73 -0.81 14.60
N MET A 85 14.64 0.10 14.22
CA MET A 85 16.02 -0.25 13.87
C MET A 85 16.85 -0.70 15.08
N GLU A 86 16.54 -0.22 16.29
CA GLU A 86 17.25 -0.62 17.51
C GLU A 86 16.94 -2.06 17.89
N ARG A 87 15.68 -2.49 17.66
CA ARG A 87 15.23 -3.86 17.89
C ARG A 87 15.35 -4.73 16.66
N TYR A 88 15.67 -4.13 15.52
CA TYR A 88 15.74 -4.76 14.22
C TYR A 88 14.48 -5.58 13.89
N MET A 89 13.34 -4.95 14.05
CA MET A 89 12.03 -5.53 13.75
C MET A 89 11.28 -4.65 12.76
N TRP A 90 10.48 -5.30 11.94
CA TRP A 90 9.66 -4.66 10.92
C TRP A 90 8.20 -5.03 11.15
N SER A 91 7.32 -4.13 10.73
CA SER A 91 5.89 -4.29 11.00
C SER A 91 5.04 -3.55 9.96
N ILE A 92 3.74 -3.77 10.02
CA ILE A 92 2.73 -3.00 9.29
C ILE A 92 1.79 -2.44 10.36
N ASP A 93 1.50 -1.15 10.32
CA ASP A 93 0.69 -0.44 11.32
C ASP A 93 1.20 -0.65 12.77
N GLY A 94 2.53 -0.71 12.92
CA GLY A 94 3.16 -0.94 14.22
C GLY A 94 2.99 -2.34 14.80
N LYS A 95 2.43 -3.28 14.05
CA LYS A 95 2.16 -4.65 14.49
C LYS A 95 2.89 -5.67 13.63
N THR A 96 3.43 -6.68 14.27
CA THR A 96 4.03 -7.83 13.61
C THR A 96 2.96 -8.80 13.09
N TYR A 97 3.37 -9.76 12.26
CA TYR A 97 2.47 -10.79 11.75
C TYR A 97 1.73 -11.55 12.85
N SER A 98 2.37 -11.83 13.97
CA SER A 98 1.76 -12.56 15.09
C SER A 98 0.69 -11.77 15.84
N GLU A 99 0.72 -10.43 15.74
CA GLU A 99 -0.22 -9.54 16.43
C GLU A 99 -1.44 -9.23 15.56
N GLU A 100 -1.24 -9.06 14.25
CA GLU A 100 -2.30 -8.81 13.29
C GLU A 100 -2.00 -9.49 11.95
N PRO A 101 -2.39 -10.74 11.77
CA PRO A 101 -2.00 -11.50 10.60
C PRO A 101 -2.80 -11.18 9.33
N LEU A 102 -4.00 -10.61 9.44
CA LEU A 102 -4.95 -10.54 8.33
C LEU A 102 -5.20 -9.12 7.83
N ILE A 103 -5.31 -8.99 6.50
CA ILE A 103 -5.94 -7.87 5.80
C ILE A 103 -7.21 -8.43 5.17
N PRO A 104 -8.41 -8.10 5.70
CA PRO A 104 -9.65 -8.63 5.16
C PRO A 104 -10.00 -7.96 3.82
N MET A 105 -10.33 -8.77 2.82
CA MET A 105 -10.76 -8.35 1.49
C MET A 105 -11.99 -9.11 1.03
N VAL A 106 -12.92 -8.41 0.37
CA VAL A 106 -14.16 -9.01 -0.13
C VAL A 106 -14.04 -9.33 -1.61
N TYR A 107 -14.33 -10.56 -1.97
CA TYR A 107 -14.31 -11.00 -3.37
C TYR A 107 -15.24 -10.15 -4.23
N GLY A 108 -14.72 -9.60 -5.31
CA GLY A 108 -15.44 -8.72 -6.24
C GLY A 108 -15.36 -7.23 -5.91
N GLU A 109 -14.84 -6.83 -4.74
CA GLU A 109 -14.59 -5.42 -4.47
C GLU A 109 -13.44 -4.87 -5.32
N ARG A 110 -13.45 -3.56 -5.53
CA ARG A 110 -12.30 -2.81 -6.02
C ARG A 110 -11.73 -1.98 -4.87
N LEU A 111 -10.54 -2.32 -4.46
CA LEU A 111 -9.89 -1.73 -3.31
C LEU A 111 -8.86 -0.68 -3.75
N ARG A 112 -8.88 0.52 -3.17
CA ARG A 112 -7.70 1.40 -3.16
C ARG A 112 -6.84 1.04 -1.96
N PHE A 113 -5.62 0.66 -2.24
CA PHE A 113 -4.64 0.22 -1.26
C PHE A 113 -3.52 1.24 -1.21
N THR A 114 -3.47 2.02 -0.14
CA THR A 114 -2.48 3.07 0.04
C THR A 114 -1.43 2.61 1.05
N MET A 115 -0.17 2.68 0.66
CA MET A 115 0.96 2.39 1.53
C MET A 115 1.72 3.68 1.86
N VAL A 116 2.03 3.85 3.14
CA VAL A 116 2.83 4.95 3.68
C VAL A 116 4.08 4.36 4.30
N ASN A 117 5.25 4.82 3.87
CA ASN A 117 6.51 4.32 4.42
C ASN A 117 7.04 5.27 5.50
N ASP A 118 6.88 4.85 6.75
CA ASP A 118 7.34 5.59 7.93
C ASP A 118 8.77 5.26 8.32
N THR A 119 9.45 4.42 7.53
CA THR A 119 10.83 4.01 7.78
C THR A 119 11.84 4.76 6.90
N MET A 120 13.12 4.59 7.19
CA MET A 120 14.22 5.15 6.39
C MET A 120 14.71 4.21 5.29
N MET A 121 14.06 3.07 5.09
CA MET A 121 14.44 2.09 4.07
C MET A 121 13.38 1.96 2.98
N ASN A 122 13.81 1.56 1.79
CA ASN A 122 12.89 1.18 0.72
C ASN A 122 12.24 -0.17 1.03
N HIS A 123 10.95 -0.29 0.75
CA HIS A 123 10.21 -1.54 0.88
C HIS A 123 9.57 -1.92 -0.46
N PRO A 124 10.11 -2.91 -1.19
CA PRO A 124 9.41 -3.48 -2.34
C PRO A 124 8.25 -4.35 -1.82
N MET A 125 7.04 -3.81 -1.89
CA MET A 125 5.82 -4.48 -1.42
C MET A 125 5.18 -5.29 -2.53
N HIS A 126 4.82 -6.52 -2.21
CA HIS A 126 4.27 -7.51 -3.13
C HIS A 126 3.01 -8.16 -2.56
N ILE A 127 2.02 -8.36 -3.41
CA ILE A 127 0.83 -9.17 -3.11
C ILE A 127 0.77 -10.35 -4.06
N HIS A 128 0.48 -11.52 -3.53
CA HIS A 128 0.20 -12.72 -4.31
C HIS A 128 -1.25 -12.72 -4.82
N GLY A 129 -1.50 -13.48 -5.87
CA GLY A 129 -2.85 -13.82 -6.36
C GLY A 129 -3.55 -12.73 -7.17
N MET A 130 -3.19 -11.46 -6.99
CA MET A 130 -3.87 -10.32 -7.63
C MET A 130 -2.86 -9.34 -8.21
N TRP A 131 -3.34 -8.51 -9.18
CA TRP A 131 -2.54 -7.44 -9.73
C TRP A 131 -2.83 -6.11 -9.04
N MET A 132 -1.80 -5.30 -8.88
CA MET A 132 -1.91 -3.92 -8.44
C MET A 132 -1.85 -2.98 -9.64
N GLU A 133 -2.74 -2.02 -9.72
CA GLU A 133 -2.74 -0.96 -10.72
C GLU A 133 -2.21 0.31 -10.06
N LEU A 134 -0.97 0.68 -10.40
CA LEU A 134 -0.26 1.78 -9.73
C LEU A 134 -0.83 3.13 -10.13
N GLU A 135 -1.36 3.88 -9.17
CA GLU A 135 -1.89 5.23 -9.36
C GLU A 135 -0.74 6.25 -9.48
N ASN A 136 -0.18 6.35 -10.67
CA ASN A 136 1.03 7.13 -10.98
C ASN A 136 0.77 8.40 -11.81
N GLY A 137 -0.47 8.88 -11.85
CA GLY A 137 -0.87 10.07 -12.59
C GLY A 137 -1.17 9.84 -14.08
N GLN A 138 -1.18 8.58 -14.56
CA GLN A 138 -1.44 8.25 -15.97
C GLN A 138 -2.93 8.05 -16.30
N GLY A 139 -3.85 8.31 -15.35
CA GLY A 139 -5.30 8.22 -15.56
C GLY A 139 -5.72 6.82 -16.01
N GLU A 140 -6.37 6.73 -17.18
CA GLU A 140 -6.81 5.45 -17.74
C GLU A 140 -5.68 4.52 -18.18
N ARG A 141 -4.43 5.01 -18.16
CA ARG A 141 -3.24 4.25 -18.56
C ARG A 141 -2.36 3.83 -17.41
N ILE A 142 -2.90 3.75 -16.20
CA ILE A 142 -2.14 3.26 -15.05
C ILE A 142 -1.60 1.85 -15.31
N PRO A 143 -0.32 1.59 -14.99
CA PRO A 143 0.30 0.30 -15.26
C PRO A 143 -0.11 -0.75 -14.23
N ARG A 144 -0.22 -2.00 -14.68
CA ARG A 144 -0.31 -3.18 -13.80
C ARG A 144 1.08 -3.59 -13.34
N VAL A 145 1.19 -3.79 -12.04
CA VAL A 145 2.43 -4.22 -11.38
C VAL A 145 2.09 -5.27 -10.32
N HIS A 146 3.05 -6.07 -9.92
CA HIS A 146 2.89 -7.02 -8.81
C HIS A 146 3.81 -6.70 -7.61
N THR A 147 4.76 -5.81 -7.81
CA THR A 147 5.66 -5.33 -6.75
C THR A 147 5.91 -3.84 -6.95
N VAL A 148 5.79 -3.07 -5.88
CA VAL A 148 6.05 -1.62 -5.88
C VAL A 148 7.05 -1.29 -4.80
N ILE A 149 8.10 -0.55 -5.14
CA ILE A 149 9.04 -0.02 -4.15
C ILE A 149 8.40 1.21 -3.51
N VAL A 150 8.21 1.18 -2.21
CA VAL A 150 7.75 2.32 -1.42
C VAL A 150 8.98 2.94 -0.75
N LYS A 151 9.36 4.15 -1.19
CA LYS A 151 10.55 4.87 -0.70
C LYS A 151 10.29 5.49 0.68
N PRO A 152 11.31 5.84 1.45
CA PRO A 152 11.13 6.57 2.71
C PRO A 152 10.26 7.83 2.54
N ALA A 153 9.33 8.06 3.47
CA ALA A 153 8.35 9.14 3.44
C ALA A 153 7.48 9.17 2.16
N GLU A 154 7.36 8.05 1.46
CA GLU A 154 6.49 7.93 0.29
C GLU A 154 5.11 7.45 0.68
N ARG A 155 4.12 8.09 0.07
CA ARG A 155 2.73 7.68 0.03
C ARG A 155 2.41 7.23 -1.39
N VAL A 156 2.02 5.99 -1.58
CA VAL A 156 1.71 5.40 -2.88
C VAL A 156 0.40 4.64 -2.82
N SER A 157 -0.46 4.85 -3.82
CA SER A 157 -1.76 4.18 -3.91
C SER A 157 -1.82 3.26 -5.11
N MET A 158 -2.51 2.15 -4.95
CA MET A 158 -2.76 1.16 -5.98
C MET A 158 -4.23 0.75 -5.95
N LEU A 159 -4.78 0.44 -7.11
CA LEU A 159 -6.10 -0.16 -7.22
C LEU A 159 -5.93 -1.67 -7.40
N ILE A 160 -6.74 -2.44 -6.69
CA ILE A 160 -6.75 -3.90 -6.75
C ILE A 160 -8.18 -4.34 -7.03
N ASP A 161 -8.40 -5.07 -8.13
CA ASP A 161 -9.62 -5.85 -8.30
C ASP A 161 -9.44 -7.16 -7.52
N VAL A 162 -10.26 -7.35 -6.50
CA VAL A 162 -10.17 -8.51 -5.60
C VAL A 162 -10.88 -9.70 -6.26
N ASP A 163 -10.19 -10.35 -7.19
CA ASP A 163 -10.73 -11.37 -8.09
C ASP A 163 -10.26 -12.81 -7.83
N ALA A 164 -9.49 -13.02 -6.76
CA ALA A 164 -8.95 -14.33 -6.40
C ALA A 164 -9.26 -14.69 -4.96
N LEU A 165 -10.11 -15.69 -4.74
CA LEU A 165 -10.44 -16.22 -3.41
C LEU A 165 -9.25 -16.88 -2.73
N GLY A 166 -9.14 -16.75 -1.43
CA GLY A 166 -8.18 -17.46 -0.58
C GLY A 166 -7.23 -16.56 0.20
N PRO A 167 -6.30 -17.15 0.94
CA PRO A 167 -5.27 -16.45 1.68
C PRO A 167 -4.08 -16.14 0.77
N TRP A 168 -3.76 -14.87 0.57
CA TRP A 168 -2.66 -14.42 -0.27
C TRP A 168 -1.60 -13.71 0.55
N ALA A 169 -0.33 -14.04 0.35
CA ALA A 169 0.75 -13.33 1.01
C ALA A 169 0.83 -11.88 0.53
N PHE A 170 0.92 -10.95 1.48
CA PHE A 170 1.27 -9.54 1.26
C PHE A 170 2.49 -9.24 2.10
N HIS A 171 3.59 -8.86 1.47
CA HIS A 171 4.87 -8.75 2.19
C HIS A 171 5.90 -7.85 1.51
N CYS A 172 6.87 -7.41 2.27
CA CYS A 172 8.08 -6.82 1.73
C CYS A 172 8.92 -7.91 1.05
N HIS A 173 9.40 -7.65 -0.17
CA HIS A 173 10.21 -8.60 -0.93
C HIS A 173 11.70 -8.60 -0.53
N ILE A 174 12.11 -7.74 0.40
CA ILE A 174 13.37 -7.90 1.14
C ILE A 174 13.14 -8.93 2.22
N LEU A 175 13.72 -10.12 2.06
CA LEU A 175 13.42 -11.30 2.90
C LEU A 175 13.64 -11.03 4.40
N TYR A 176 14.68 -10.30 4.76
CA TYR A 176 14.92 -9.93 6.16
C TYR A 176 13.79 -9.10 6.76
N HIS A 177 13.18 -8.18 5.98
CA HIS A 177 12.05 -7.40 6.45
C HIS A 177 10.80 -8.26 6.61
N MET A 178 10.58 -9.17 5.65
CA MET A 178 9.48 -10.12 5.69
C MET A 178 9.57 -11.02 6.93
N ASP A 179 10.72 -11.68 7.11
CA ASP A 179 10.94 -12.64 8.19
C ASP A 179 10.84 -11.98 9.59
N LEU A 180 11.17 -10.70 9.67
CA LEU A 180 11.14 -9.93 10.91
C LEU A 180 9.84 -9.15 11.14
N GLY A 181 8.79 -9.44 10.36
CA GLY A 181 7.43 -9.02 10.67
C GLY A 181 6.69 -8.22 9.61
N MET A 182 7.34 -7.78 8.50
CA MET A 182 6.65 -7.05 7.43
C MET A 182 5.93 -8.01 6.47
N PHE A 183 4.94 -8.69 7.02
CA PHE A 183 4.13 -9.70 6.36
C PHE A 183 2.69 -9.65 6.86
N ARG A 184 1.73 -9.86 5.97
CA ARG A 184 0.30 -10.07 6.25
C ARG A 184 -0.27 -11.11 5.31
N VAL A 185 -1.43 -11.63 5.66
CA VAL A 185 -2.27 -12.43 4.76
C VAL A 185 -3.43 -11.56 4.28
N ALA A 186 -3.47 -11.27 2.99
CA ALA A 186 -4.65 -10.74 2.33
C ALA A 186 -5.68 -11.87 2.21
N MET A 187 -6.66 -11.88 3.12
CA MET A 187 -7.68 -12.92 3.17
C MET A 187 -8.87 -12.49 2.31
N VAL A 188 -9.05 -13.17 1.18
CA VAL A 188 -10.15 -12.89 0.26
C VAL A 188 -11.24 -13.92 0.44
N GLN A 189 -12.43 -13.47 0.87
CA GLN A 189 -13.61 -14.31 1.02
C GLN A 189 -14.81 -13.66 0.34
N ARG A 190 -15.87 -14.46 0.08
CA ARG A 190 -17.15 -13.91 -0.36
C ARG A 190 -17.81 -13.13 0.78
N PRO A 191 -18.70 -12.18 0.49
CA PRO A 191 -19.40 -11.44 1.54
C PRO A 191 -20.06 -12.34 2.58
N ASP A 192 -20.71 -13.43 2.14
CA ASP A 192 -21.45 -14.35 3.00
C ASP A 192 -20.54 -15.26 3.85
N ASP A 193 -19.26 -15.33 3.55
CA ASP A 193 -18.27 -16.14 4.29
C ASP A 193 -17.60 -15.35 5.43
N TRP A 194 -17.85 -14.03 5.51
CA TRP A 194 -17.34 -13.17 6.57
C TRP A 194 -18.31 -13.11 7.76
N GLU A 195 -17.78 -13.12 8.97
CA GLU A 195 -18.55 -12.79 10.15
C GLU A 195 -19.18 -11.39 9.99
N PRO A 196 -20.48 -11.20 10.27
CA PRO A 196 -21.18 -9.93 10.02
C PRO A 196 -20.50 -8.71 10.64
N GLU A 197 -19.91 -8.85 11.82
CA GLU A 197 -19.20 -7.79 12.53
C GLU A 197 -17.92 -7.36 11.80
N VAL A 198 -17.19 -8.35 11.26
CA VAL A 198 -15.97 -8.10 10.49
C VAL A 198 -16.34 -7.42 9.18
N LEU A 199 -17.34 -7.91 8.47
CA LEU A 199 -17.82 -7.31 7.22
C LEU A 199 -18.30 -5.87 7.44
N ALA A 200 -19.06 -5.62 8.49
CA ALA A 200 -19.53 -4.28 8.83
C ALA A 200 -18.37 -3.30 9.14
N SER A 201 -17.27 -3.79 9.73
CA SER A 201 -16.10 -2.97 10.02
C SER A 201 -15.35 -2.53 8.76
N MET A 202 -15.46 -3.28 7.67
CA MET A 202 -14.83 -2.94 6.39
C MET A 202 -15.56 -1.83 5.63
N TYR A 203 -16.88 -1.68 5.86
CA TYR A 203 -17.75 -0.73 5.17
C TYR A 203 -18.55 0.10 6.20
N PRO A 204 -17.92 1.00 6.95
CA PRO A 204 -18.63 1.86 7.87
C PRO A 204 -19.59 2.77 7.11
N SER A 205 -20.78 2.95 7.66
CA SER A 205 -21.86 3.76 7.11
C SER A 205 -21.61 5.27 7.25
#